data_baf698c9543119f298b63ac171ea9639
#
_entry.id   baf698c9543119f298b63ac171ea9639
#
_cell.length_a   1.000
_cell.length_b   1.000
_cell.length_c   1.000
_cell.angle_alpha   90.00
_cell.angle_beta   90.00
_cell.angle_gamma   90.00
#
_symmetry.space_group_name_H-M   'P 1'
#
loop_
_entity.id
_entity.type
_entity.pdbx_description
1 polymer ?
#
loop_
_entity_poly.entity_id
_entity_poly.type
_entity_poly.pdbx_seq_one_letter_code
_entity_poly.pdbx_strand_id
1 'polypeptide(L)'
;YLPQSLAEKVIAEVKSDLKTISMGSPEDFKNFVTAVIHRGAYDRLVAAIEQIKKDQDVEIVAGGGYDDSKGYFVEPTVVLTTNPHYDTMSRELFGPLVTLYVYPDAEWSNTLNLVDQTSEYALTGAVYSQDRYALEEALTALENSAGNFYINDKPTGAVVGQQPFGGARGSGTNDKAGSSLNLLRWVSPRLIKETFVPASDYRYPFLEEN
;
A
#
# COMPACT_ATOMS: atom_id res chain seq x y z
N TYR A 1 -10.37 -1.32 -4.77
CA TYR A 1 -11.24 -2.26 -5.49
C TYR A 1 -12.45 -2.56 -4.65
N LEU A 2 -13.66 -2.31 -5.19
CA LEU A 2 -14.94 -2.48 -4.47
C LEU A 2 -15.81 -3.50 -5.22
N PRO A 3 -16.38 -4.52 -4.54
CA PRO A 3 -17.37 -5.38 -5.15
C PRO A 3 -18.64 -4.59 -5.46
N GLN A 4 -19.27 -4.89 -6.58
CA GLN A 4 -20.44 -4.16 -7.10
C GLN A 4 -21.57 -4.08 -6.08
N SER A 5 -21.80 -5.14 -5.31
CA SER A 5 -22.85 -5.18 -4.28
C SER A 5 -22.65 -4.19 -3.11
N LEU A 6 -21.42 -3.76 -2.85
CA LEU A 6 -21.09 -2.83 -1.76
C LEU A 6 -20.75 -1.42 -2.25
N ALA A 7 -20.51 -1.22 -3.54
CA ALA A 7 -19.93 0.00 -4.09
C ALA A 7 -20.78 1.25 -3.77
N GLU A 8 -22.09 1.19 -4.01
CA GLU A 8 -22.99 2.34 -3.79
C GLU A 8 -22.96 2.79 -2.32
N LYS A 9 -23.06 1.83 -1.39
CA LYS A 9 -23.05 2.12 0.04
C LYS A 9 -21.71 2.72 0.47
N VAL A 10 -20.61 2.12 0.09
CA VAL A 10 -19.25 2.58 0.45
C VAL A 10 -19.02 3.98 -0.12
N ILE A 11 -19.35 4.22 -1.38
CA ILE A 11 -19.19 5.53 -2.01
C ILE A 11 -20.03 6.60 -1.31
N ALA A 12 -21.27 6.27 -0.91
CA ALA A 12 -22.13 7.20 -0.18
C ALA A 12 -21.57 7.55 1.20
N GLU A 13 -21.05 6.58 1.94
CA GLU A 13 -20.39 6.80 3.22
C GLU A 13 -19.13 7.66 3.06
N VAL A 14 -18.26 7.34 2.11
CA VAL A 14 -17.04 8.12 1.81
C VAL A 14 -17.39 9.57 1.47
N LYS A 15 -18.41 9.82 0.64
CA LYS A 15 -18.89 11.18 0.35
C LYS A 15 -19.36 11.91 1.59
N SER A 16 -20.01 11.22 2.51
CA SER A 16 -20.46 11.79 3.78
C SER A 16 -19.29 12.15 4.69
N ASP A 17 -18.33 11.24 4.83
CA ASP A 17 -17.15 11.43 5.69
C ASP A 17 -16.27 12.58 5.18
N LEU A 18 -16.03 12.66 3.88
CA LEU A 18 -15.23 13.73 3.28
C LEU A 18 -15.78 15.13 3.55
N LYS A 19 -17.10 15.29 3.69
CA LYS A 19 -17.72 16.57 4.07
C LYS A 19 -17.38 17.00 5.49
N THR A 20 -16.95 16.09 6.35
CA THR A 20 -16.57 16.37 7.74
C THR A 20 -15.09 16.71 7.88
N ILE A 21 -14.29 16.45 6.85
CA ILE A 21 -12.85 16.71 6.86
C ILE A 21 -12.60 18.20 6.63
N SER A 22 -11.98 18.83 7.63
CA SER A 22 -11.49 20.21 7.53
C SER A 22 -10.05 20.24 7.00
N MET A 23 -9.75 21.25 6.20
CA MET A 23 -8.42 21.47 5.63
C MET A 23 -7.94 22.88 5.97
N GLY A 24 -6.69 23.03 6.41
CA GLY A 24 -6.13 24.33 6.76
C GLY A 24 -4.75 24.27 7.41
N SER A 25 -4.41 25.31 8.19
CA SER A 25 -3.14 25.39 8.88
C SER A 25 -2.95 24.25 9.90
N PRO A 26 -1.73 23.66 10.01
CA PRO A 26 -1.41 22.67 11.05
C PRO A 26 -1.41 23.26 12.48
N GLU A 27 -1.44 24.56 12.64
CA GLU A 27 -1.55 25.23 13.95
C GLU A 27 -2.97 25.11 14.53
N ASP A 28 -3.99 24.90 13.69
CA ASP A 28 -5.34 24.61 14.12
C ASP A 28 -5.60 23.09 14.06
N PHE A 29 -5.59 22.45 15.23
CA PHE A 29 -5.79 20.99 15.36
C PHE A 29 -7.20 20.49 14.97
N LYS A 30 -8.11 21.36 14.58
CA LYS A 30 -9.38 20.98 13.95
C LYS A 30 -9.19 20.57 12.49
N ASN A 31 -8.10 21.02 11.85
CA ASN A 31 -7.80 20.65 10.50
C ASN A 31 -7.20 19.23 10.43
N PHE A 32 -7.90 18.34 9.75
CA PHE A 32 -7.47 16.97 9.54
C PHE A 32 -6.44 16.88 8.39
N VAL A 33 -6.61 17.72 7.37
CA VAL A 33 -5.72 17.78 6.21
C VAL A 33 -5.01 19.13 6.15
N THR A 34 -3.71 19.09 5.87
CA THR A 34 -2.88 20.28 5.71
C THR A 34 -2.34 20.39 4.28
N ALA A 35 -1.55 21.43 3.99
CA ALA A 35 -0.92 21.60 2.69
C ALA A 35 0.02 20.44 2.34
N VAL A 36 0.13 20.13 1.05
CA VAL A 36 1.14 19.17 0.56
C VAL A 36 2.54 19.79 0.65
N ILE A 37 3.57 18.93 0.66
CA ILE A 37 4.91 19.26 1.14
C ILE A 37 5.64 20.38 0.38
N HIS A 38 5.39 20.54 -0.93
CA HIS A 38 6.06 21.56 -1.75
C HIS A 38 5.34 21.79 -3.09
N ARG A 39 5.74 22.84 -3.81
CA ARG A 39 5.20 23.22 -5.12
C ARG A 39 5.12 22.05 -6.12
N GLY A 40 6.17 21.28 -6.28
CA GLY A 40 6.18 20.17 -7.24
C GLY A 40 5.19 19.05 -6.90
N ALA A 41 4.90 18.82 -5.61
CA ALA A 41 3.84 17.88 -5.18
C ALA A 41 2.46 18.44 -5.54
N TYR A 42 2.24 19.72 -5.27
CA TYR A 42 1.01 20.43 -5.64
C TYR A 42 0.76 20.39 -7.15
N ASP A 43 1.73 20.81 -7.96
CA ASP A 43 1.59 20.89 -9.41
C ASP A 43 1.29 19.50 -10.02
N ARG A 44 1.92 18.44 -9.52
CA ARG A 44 1.66 17.05 -9.94
C ARG A 44 0.23 16.62 -9.63
N LEU A 45 -0.29 16.94 -8.45
CA LEU A 45 -1.66 16.61 -8.04
C LEU A 45 -2.68 17.41 -8.84
N VAL A 46 -2.45 18.72 -9.01
CA VAL A 46 -3.31 19.57 -9.84
C VAL A 46 -3.35 19.05 -11.28
N ALA A 47 -2.20 18.73 -11.87
CA ALA A 47 -2.15 18.17 -13.22
C ALA A 47 -2.94 16.86 -13.34
N ALA A 48 -2.87 15.97 -12.32
CA ALA A 48 -3.66 14.73 -12.29
C ALA A 48 -5.16 15.03 -12.19
N ILE A 49 -5.58 15.93 -11.30
CA ILE A 49 -6.98 16.32 -11.15
C ILE A 49 -7.52 16.96 -12.45
N GLU A 50 -6.76 17.84 -13.09
CA GLU A 50 -7.16 18.49 -14.35
C GLU A 50 -7.21 17.50 -15.52
N GLN A 51 -6.38 16.45 -15.51
CA GLN A 51 -6.49 15.36 -16.47
C GLN A 51 -7.75 14.53 -16.24
N ILE A 52 -8.03 14.13 -14.99
CA ILE A 52 -9.23 13.39 -14.60
C ILE A 52 -10.51 14.10 -15.05
N LYS A 53 -10.57 15.44 -14.90
CA LYS A 53 -11.73 16.23 -15.32
C LYS A 53 -12.01 16.18 -16.84
N LYS A 54 -11.05 15.77 -17.64
CA LYS A 54 -11.15 15.69 -19.11
C LYS A 54 -11.38 14.28 -19.63
N ASP A 55 -11.03 13.27 -18.83
CA ASP A 55 -11.12 11.88 -19.25
C ASP A 55 -12.54 11.34 -19.09
N GLN A 56 -12.92 10.44 -20.00
CA GLN A 56 -14.27 9.84 -20.00
C GLN A 56 -14.34 8.55 -19.17
N ASP A 57 -13.19 7.93 -18.88
CA ASP A 57 -13.09 6.65 -18.15
C ASP A 57 -13.08 6.83 -16.64
N VAL A 58 -13.15 8.06 -16.14
CA VAL A 58 -13.03 8.39 -14.73
C VAL A 58 -13.90 9.60 -14.37
N GLU A 59 -14.44 9.61 -13.16
CA GLU A 59 -15.19 10.73 -12.61
C GLU A 59 -14.69 11.11 -11.22
N ILE A 60 -14.78 12.39 -10.87
CA ILE A 60 -14.53 12.86 -9.51
C ILE A 60 -15.79 12.62 -8.68
N VAL A 61 -15.69 11.69 -7.74
CA VAL A 61 -16.76 11.32 -6.83
C VAL A 61 -16.92 12.35 -5.71
N ALA A 62 -15.81 12.89 -5.21
CA ALA A 62 -15.77 13.93 -4.18
C ALA A 62 -14.42 14.66 -4.22
N GLY A 63 -14.36 15.90 -3.74
CA GLY A 63 -13.16 16.74 -3.76
C GLY A 63 -12.85 17.31 -5.14
N GLY A 64 -11.58 17.36 -5.51
CA GLY A 64 -11.11 17.90 -6.80
C GLY A 64 -10.84 19.40 -6.77
N GLY A 65 -10.94 20.05 -5.61
CA GLY A 65 -10.53 21.43 -5.39
C GLY A 65 -9.06 21.55 -4.99
N TYR A 66 -8.49 22.71 -5.28
CA TYR A 66 -7.11 23.04 -4.89
C TYR A 66 -6.93 24.56 -4.84
N ASP A 67 -6.02 25.02 -3.96
CA ASP A 67 -5.72 26.44 -3.78
C ASP A 67 -4.26 26.61 -3.33
N ASP A 68 -3.52 27.49 -3.98
CA ASP A 68 -2.15 27.85 -3.62
C ASP A 68 -1.99 29.30 -3.15
N SER A 69 -3.09 30.00 -2.90
CA SER A 69 -3.04 31.41 -2.47
C SER A 69 -2.43 31.62 -1.08
N LYS A 70 -2.55 30.63 -0.20
CA LYS A 70 -2.00 30.66 1.16
C LYS A 70 -1.04 29.49 1.49
N GLY A 71 -1.07 28.46 0.66
CA GLY A 71 -0.31 27.24 0.83
C GLY A 71 -0.72 26.23 -0.24
N TYR A 72 0.01 25.16 -0.38
CA TYR A 72 -0.23 24.13 -1.40
C TYR A 72 -1.36 23.18 -0.98
N PHE A 73 -2.58 23.69 -0.93
CA PHE A 73 -3.74 22.93 -0.49
C PHE A 73 -4.38 22.17 -1.65
N VAL A 74 -4.59 20.88 -1.43
CA VAL A 74 -5.33 19.99 -2.35
C VAL A 74 -6.39 19.27 -1.52
N GLU A 75 -7.64 19.38 -1.93
CA GLU A 75 -8.74 18.69 -1.25
C GLU A 75 -8.59 17.17 -1.33
N PRO A 76 -8.94 16.44 -0.25
CA PRO A 76 -9.10 14.99 -0.33
C PRO A 76 -10.04 14.64 -1.48
N THR A 77 -9.48 13.95 -2.46
CA THR A 77 -10.15 13.68 -3.73
C THR A 77 -10.35 12.19 -3.92
N VAL A 78 -11.57 11.80 -4.20
CA VAL A 78 -11.93 10.42 -4.55
C VAL A 78 -12.43 10.39 -5.98
N VAL A 79 -11.85 9.51 -6.77
CA VAL A 79 -12.22 9.29 -8.15
C VAL A 79 -12.69 7.86 -8.38
N LEU A 80 -13.61 7.66 -9.30
CA LEU A 80 -14.11 6.36 -9.71
C LEU A 80 -13.75 6.15 -11.18
N THR A 81 -13.09 5.05 -11.49
CA THR A 81 -12.75 4.68 -12.85
C THR A 81 -13.45 3.40 -13.30
N THR A 82 -13.78 3.33 -14.57
CA THR A 82 -14.21 2.10 -15.25
C THR A 82 -13.04 1.30 -15.84
N ASN A 83 -11.85 1.92 -15.89
CA ASN A 83 -10.62 1.32 -16.42
C ASN A 83 -9.72 0.86 -15.27
N PRO A 84 -9.53 -0.46 -15.02
CA PRO A 84 -8.67 -0.95 -13.95
C PRO A 84 -7.18 -0.62 -14.14
N HIS A 85 -6.80 -0.20 -15.33
CA HIS A 85 -5.43 0.23 -15.67
C HIS A 85 -5.31 1.76 -15.82
N TYR A 86 -6.27 2.53 -15.28
CA TYR A 86 -6.17 3.97 -15.27
C TYR A 86 -4.90 4.43 -14.56
N ASP A 87 -4.28 5.49 -15.05
CA ASP A 87 -2.97 5.98 -14.59
C ASP A 87 -2.87 6.10 -13.05
N THR A 88 -3.90 6.64 -12.41
CA THR A 88 -3.92 6.82 -10.94
C THR A 88 -4.12 5.54 -10.14
N MET A 89 -4.37 4.39 -10.76
CA MET A 89 -4.37 3.08 -10.10
C MET A 89 -2.94 2.58 -9.84
N SER A 90 -1.97 2.96 -10.67
CA SER A 90 -0.60 2.45 -10.60
C SER A 90 0.44 3.52 -10.27
N ARG A 91 0.22 4.77 -10.69
CA ARG A 91 1.17 5.86 -10.46
C ARG A 91 1.07 6.40 -9.04
N GLU A 92 2.20 6.45 -8.34
CA GLU A 92 2.28 7.04 -7.01
C GLU A 92 2.24 8.58 -7.09
N LEU A 93 1.14 9.18 -6.66
CA LEU A 93 0.98 10.64 -6.65
C LEU A 93 1.48 11.31 -5.37
N PHE A 94 1.56 10.57 -4.28
CA PHE A 94 1.98 11.05 -2.96
C PHE A 94 1.18 12.26 -2.47
N GLY A 95 -0.15 12.11 -2.46
CA GLY A 95 -1.08 13.16 -2.05
C GLY A 95 -2.49 12.65 -1.79
N PRO A 96 -3.42 13.52 -1.43
CA PRO A 96 -4.76 13.15 -0.97
C PRO A 96 -5.71 12.80 -2.14
N LEU A 97 -5.31 11.85 -2.97
CA LEU A 97 -6.12 11.34 -4.08
C LEU A 97 -6.21 9.82 -4.00
N VAL A 98 -7.43 9.29 -4.02
CA VAL A 98 -7.73 7.86 -4.00
C VAL A 98 -8.57 7.49 -5.21
N THR A 99 -8.20 6.42 -5.89
CA THR A 99 -8.92 5.89 -7.06
C THR A 99 -9.68 4.63 -6.69
N LEU A 100 -10.96 4.59 -7.01
CA LEU A 100 -11.85 3.45 -6.84
C LEU A 100 -12.05 2.76 -8.20
N TYR A 101 -12.08 1.44 -8.15
CA TYR A 101 -12.52 0.59 -9.26
C TYR A 101 -13.55 -0.40 -8.74
N VAL A 102 -14.71 -0.47 -9.40
CA VAL A 102 -15.80 -1.37 -9.02
C VAL A 102 -15.76 -2.62 -9.91
N TYR A 103 -15.67 -3.78 -9.28
CA TYR A 103 -15.64 -5.06 -9.97
C TYR A 103 -16.92 -5.87 -9.74
N PRO A 104 -17.36 -6.74 -10.69
CA PRO A 104 -18.49 -7.66 -10.51
C PRO A 104 -18.21 -8.66 -9.37
N ASP A 105 -19.17 -8.91 -8.50
CA ASP A 105 -18.99 -9.80 -7.33
C ASP A 105 -18.47 -11.21 -7.71
N ALA A 106 -18.84 -11.71 -8.90
CA ALA A 106 -18.36 -13.00 -9.40
C ALA A 106 -16.87 -13.01 -9.82
N GLU A 107 -16.24 -11.83 -9.94
CA GLU A 107 -14.87 -11.67 -10.45
C GLU A 107 -13.82 -11.55 -9.32
N TRP A 108 -14.12 -12.06 -8.15
CA TRP A 108 -13.23 -11.96 -6.98
C TRP A 108 -11.81 -12.47 -7.27
N SER A 109 -11.66 -13.72 -7.70
CA SER A 109 -10.34 -14.32 -7.95
C SER A 109 -9.58 -13.60 -9.08
N ASN A 110 -10.29 -13.18 -10.14
CA ASN A 110 -9.68 -12.39 -11.21
C ASN A 110 -9.26 -11.00 -10.72
N THR A 111 -10.04 -10.41 -9.82
CA THR A 111 -9.70 -9.11 -9.20
C THR A 111 -8.46 -9.22 -8.32
N LEU A 112 -8.27 -10.30 -7.58
CA LEU A 112 -7.04 -10.51 -6.81
C LEU A 112 -5.80 -10.53 -7.72
N ASN A 113 -5.86 -11.21 -8.86
CA ASN A 113 -4.78 -11.20 -9.85
C ASN A 113 -4.54 -9.80 -10.42
N LEU A 114 -5.61 -9.05 -10.68
CA LEU A 114 -5.52 -7.67 -11.14
C LEU A 114 -4.84 -6.78 -10.08
N VAL A 115 -5.22 -6.90 -8.82
CA VAL A 115 -4.59 -6.16 -7.69
C VAL A 115 -3.10 -6.46 -7.62
N ASP A 116 -2.69 -7.74 -7.71
CA ASP A 116 -1.29 -8.13 -7.66
C ASP A 116 -0.44 -7.51 -8.79
N GLN A 117 -1.05 -7.33 -9.96
CA GLN A 117 -0.39 -6.84 -11.17
C GLN A 117 -0.52 -5.32 -11.40
N THR A 118 -1.32 -4.63 -10.60
CA THR A 118 -1.64 -3.20 -10.84
C THR A 118 -0.43 -2.29 -10.74
N SER A 119 0.52 -2.57 -9.84
CA SER A 119 1.67 -1.71 -9.59
C SER A 119 2.94 -2.51 -9.29
N GLU A 120 4.08 -1.91 -9.60
CA GLU A 120 5.38 -2.42 -9.18
C GLU A 120 5.65 -2.24 -7.67
N TYR A 121 4.86 -1.41 -6.99
CA TYR A 121 5.00 -1.15 -5.55
C TYR A 121 4.29 -2.21 -4.72
N ALA A 122 4.88 -2.53 -3.57
CA ALA A 122 4.35 -3.50 -2.62
C ALA A 122 4.65 -3.08 -1.17
N LEU A 123 4.25 -1.85 -0.80
CA LEU A 123 4.50 -1.31 0.54
C LEU A 123 3.43 -1.79 1.52
N THR A 124 2.20 -1.38 1.31
CA THR A 124 1.06 -1.73 2.17
C THR A 124 -0.12 -2.19 1.33
N GLY A 125 -0.91 -3.09 1.88
CA GLY A 125 -2.17 -3.53 1.32
C GLY A 125 -3.15 -3.93 2.41
N ALA A 126 -4.45 -3.88 2.10
CA ALA A 126 -5.48 -4.31 3.02
C ALA A 126 -6.61 -5.05 2.31
N VAL A 127 -7.19 -6.01 3.01
CA VAL A 127 -8.41 -6.72 2.60
C VAL A 127 -9.44 -6.60 3.72
N TYR A 128 -10.67 -6.31 3.33
CA TYR A 128 -11.82 -6.22 4.24
C TYR A 128 -12.82 -7.32 3.88
N SER A 129 -13.00 -8.29 4.76
CA SER A 129 -13.99 -9.36 4.61
C SER A 129 -14.32 -10.00 5.94
N GLN A 130 -15.53 -10.53 6.09
CA GLN A 130 -15.91 -11.41 7.19
C GLN A 130 -15.85 -12.89 6.76
N ASP A 131 -15.76 -13.18 5.47
CA ASP A 131 -15.60 -14.51 4.93
C ASP A 131 -14.16 -14.98 5.05
N ARG A 132 -13.93 -16.04 5.84
CA ARG A 132 -12.60 -16.59 6.07
C ARG A 132 -11.98 -17.26 4.85
N TYR A 133 -12.78 -17.85 3.98
CA TYR A 133 -12.29 -18.45 2.73
C TYR A 133 -11.82 -17.36 1.76
N ALA A 134 -12.59 -16.28 1.63
CA ALA A 134 -12.17 -15.14 0.82
C ALA A 134 -10.87 -14.50 1.35
N LEU A 135 -10.70 -14.42 2.67
CA LEU A 135 -9.45 -13.92 3.29
C LEU A 135 -8.26 -14.85 3.01
N GLU A 136 -8.45 -16.17 3.08
CA GLU A 136 -7.39 -17.15 2.80
C GLU A 136 -6.97 -17.11 1.33
N GLU A 137 -7.93 -17.02 0.41
CA GLU A 137 -7.67 -16.83 -1.01
C GLU A 137 -6.89 -15.54 -1.27
N ALA A 138 -7.32 -14.41 -0.66
CA ALA A 138 -6.64 -13.13 -0.80
C ALA A 138 -5.21 -13.16 -0.24
N LEU A 139 -4.99 -13.77 0.93
CA LEU A 139 -3.66 -13.92 1.52
C LEU A 139 -2.73 -14.72 0.61
N THR A 140 -3.24 -15.76 -0.05
CA THR A 140 -2.46 -16.58 -0.98
C THR A 140 -2.16 -15.83 -2.26
N ALA A 141 -3.16 -15.21 -2.88
CA ALA A 141 -3.00 -14.51 -4.16
C ALA A 141 -2.14 -13.25 -4.04
N LEU A 142 -2.19 -12.56 -2.89
CA LEU A 142 -1.53 -11.29 -2.66
C LEU A 142 -0.29 -11.40 -1.75
N GLU A 143 0.29 -12.59 -1.57
CA GLU A 143 1.43 -12.82 -0.67
C GLU A 143 2.64 -11.92 -0.95
N ASN A 144 2.82 -11.51 -2.21
CA ASN A 144 3.92 -10.64 -2.66
C ASN A 144 3.48 -9.20 -2.98
N SER A 145 2.22 -8.85 -2.74
CA SER A 145 1.65 -7.55 -3.12
C SER A 145 1.80 -6.47 -2.05
N ALA A 146 2.21 -6.84 -0.84
CA ALA A 146 2.46 -5.87 0.24
C ALA A 146 3.45 -6.41 1.26
N GLY A 147 4.42 -5.58 1.65
CA GLY A 147 5.32 -5.88 2.76
C GLY A 147 4.60 -5.84 4.11
N ASN A 148 3.64 -4.93 4.28
CA ASN A 148 2.72 -4.87 5.40
C ASN A 148 1.29 -5.09 4.89
N PHE A 149 0.70 -6.23 5.25
CA PHE A 149 -0.63 -6.64 4.84
C PHE A 149 -1.60 -6.58 6.03
N TYR A 150 -2.77 -5.97 5.83
CA TYR A 150 -3.75 -5.71 6.87
C TYR A 150 -5.07 -6.41 6.55
N ILE A 151 -5.67 -7.01 7.56
CA ILE A 151 -7.01 -7.64 7.47
C ILE A 151 -7.96 -6.87 8.36
N ASN A 152 -9.02 -6.30 7.77
CA ASN A 152 -10.05 -5.52 8.47
C ASN A 152 -9.45 -4.37 9.30
N ASP A 153 -8.34 -3.80 8.83
CA ASP A 153 -7.67 -2.68 9.48
C ASP A 153 -7.22 -1.65 8.42
N LYS A 154 -6.89 -0.44 8.84
CA LYS A 154 -6.45 0.62 7.91
C LYS A 154 -5.14 0.21 7.24
N PRO A 155 -4.98 0.48 5.94
CA PRO A 155 -3.87 -0.05 5.14
C PRO A 155 -2.56 0.72 5.31
N THR A 156 -2.38 1.46 6.40
CA THR A 156 -1.19 2.29 6.63
C THR A 156 -1.00 2.61 8.11
N GLY A 157 0.18 3.11 8.47
CA GLY A 157 0.45 3.57 9.81
C GLY A 157 0.90 2.46 10.74
N ALA A 158 1.93 1.70 10.33
CA ALA A 158 2.61 0.78 11.24
C ALA A 158 3.07 1.52 12.52
N VAL A 159 2.73 0.95 13.66
CA VAL A 159 3.07 1.52 14.97
C VAL A 159 4.35 0.88 15.47
N VAL A 160 5.35 1.69 15.80
CA VAL A 160 6.63 1.22 16.37
C VAL A 160 6.37 0.35 17.61
N GLY A 161 6.99 -0.83 17.64
CA GLY A 161 6.82 -1.81 18.70
C GLY A 161 5.61 -2.75 18.53
N GLN A 162 4.69 -2.46 17.63
CA GLN A 162 3.58 -3.34 17.26
C GLN A 162 3.79 -4.02 15.91
N GLN A 163 4.26 -3.25 14.91
CA GLN A 163 4.49 -3.74 13.57
C GLN A 163 5.84 -3.22 13.05
N PRO A 164 6.75 -4.08 12.65
CA PRO A 164 7.88 -3.66 11.84
C PRO A 164 7.40 -3.29 10.44
N PHE A 165 8.04 -2.30 9.83
CA PHE A 165 7.60 -1.71 8.57
C PHE A 165 8.61 -1.90 7.46
N GLY A 166 8.14 -2.32 6.28
CA GLY A 166 8.97 -2.45 5.10
C GLY A 166 8.16 -2.93 3.90
N GLY A 167 8.52 -2.46 2.72
CA GLY A 167 7.92 -2.82 1.45
C GLY A 167 8.78 -3.75 0.61
N ALA A 168 8.14 -4.53 -0.22
CA ALA A 168 8.74 -5.40 -1.22
C ALA A 168 8.66 -4.78 -2.62
N ARG A 169 9.12 -5.48 -3.65
CA ARG A 169 9.15 -5.05 -5.06
C ARG A 169 9.79 -3.65 -5.19
N GLY A 170 9.21 -2.74 -5.94
CA GLY A 170 9.65 -1.35 -6.08
C GLY A 170 9.62 -0.51 -4.81
N SER A 171 8.98 -0.98 -3.75
CA SER A 171 8.89 -0.25 -2.47
C SER A 171 10.07 -0.46 -1.53
N GLY A 172 11.00 -1.35 -1.83
CA GLY A 172 12.23 -1.51 -1.05
C GLY A 172 12.65 -2.96 -0.79
N THR A 173 13.55 -3.12 0.16
CA THR A 173 14.21 -4.40 0.49
C THR A 173 13.46 -5.22 1.54
N ASN A 174 12.35 -4.71 2.04
CA ASN A 174 11.49 -5.35 3.05
C ASN A 174 12.22 -5.70 4.37
N ASP A 175 13.19 -4.89 4.78
CA ASP A 175 14.05 -5.15 5.94
C ASP A 175 13.37 -5.00 7.29
N LYS A 176 12.08 -4.67 7.31
CA LYS A 176 11.26 -4.58 8.54
C LYS A 176 11.86 -3.64 9.59
N ALA A 177 11.96 -2.35 9.24
CA ALA A 177 12.35 -1.30 10.19
C ALA A 177 11.51 -1.38 11.48
N GLY A 178 12.15 -1.25 12.62
CA GLY A 178 11.52 -1.44 13.94
C GLY A 178 11.53 -2.88 14.45
N SER A 179 12.25 -3.79 13.77
CA SER A 179 12.49 -5.15 14.25
C SER A 179 13.98 -5.50 14.29
N SER A 180 14.31 -6.57 15.01
CA SER A 180 15.68 -7.12 15.03
C SER A 180 16.15 -7.60 13.65
N LEU A 181 15.23 -7.95 12.74
CA LEU A 181 15.56 -8.36 11.37
C LEU A 181 16.29 -7.26 10.60
N ASN A 182 15.93 -5.99 10.84
CA ASN A 182 16.61 -4.86 10.21
C ASN A 182 18.09 -4.79 10.58
N LEU A 183 18.44 -5.20 11.80
CA LEU A 183 19.83 -5.16 12.29
C LEU A 183 20.77 -6.09 11.52
N LEU A 184 20.24 -7.15 10.90
CA LEU A 184 21.05 -8.07 10.09
C LEU A 184 21.72 -7.38 8.89
N ARG A 185 21.18 -6.24 8.44
CA ARG A 185 21.79 -5.43 7.37
C ARG A 185 23.05 -4.68 7.82
N TRP A 186 23.25 -4.53 9.13
CA TRP A 186 24.32 -3.73 9.72
C TRP A 186 25.44 -4.58 10.33
N VAL A 187 25.31 -5.90 10.26
CA VAL A 187 26.29 -6.84 10.83
C VAL A 187 26.82 -7.78 9.76
N SER A 188 28.06 -8.23 9.96
CA SER A 188 28.68 -9.28 9.16
C SER A 188 28.87 -10.51 10.03
N PRO A 189 28.02 -11.54 9.91
CA PRO A 189 28.13 -12.74 10.72
C PRO A 189 29.45 -13.46 10.45
N ARG A 190 30.15 -13.84 11.52
CA ARG A 190 31.34 -14.68 11.46
C ARG A 190 31.10 -15.95 12.27
N LEU A 191 31.29 -17.08 11.64
CA LEU A 191 31.22 -18.38 12.30
C LEU A 191 32.63 -18.88 12.54
N ILE A 192 32.88 -19.40 13.76
CA ILE A 192 34.12 -20.02 14.15
C ILE A 192 33.80 -21.45 14.57
N LYS A 193 34.47 -22.40 13.95
CA LYS A 193 34.45 -23.81 14.35
C LYS A 193 35.85 -24.18 14.82
N GLU A 194 35.97 -24.69 16.04
CA GLU A 194 37.19 -25.22 16.60
C GLU A 194 37.01 -26.71 16.87
N THR A 195 37.98 -27.49 16.54
CA THR A 195 38.00 -28.93 16.81
C THR A 195 39.19 -29.22 17.73
N PHE A 196 38.93 -29.68 18.93
CA PHE A 196 39.95 -29.98 19.95
C PHE A 196 40.74 -31.28 19.66
N VAL A 197 40.10 -32.20 18.93
CA VAL A 197 40.78 -33.41 18.43
C VAL A 197 40.79 -33.33 16.90
N PRO A 198 41.92 -32.95 16.27
CA PRO A 198 42.00 -32.83 14.81
C PRO A 198 41.72 -34.19 14.15
N ALA A 199 41.05 -34.15 13.01
CA ALA A 199 40.85 -35.34 12.21
C ALA A 199 42.21 -35.81 11.67
N SER A 200 42.51 -37.09 11.88
CA SER A 200 43.73 -37.75 11.37
C SER A 200 43.51 -38.51 10.07
N ASP A 201 42.28 -38.70 9.67
CA ASP A 201 41.90 -39.41 8.45
C ASP A 201 40.98 -38.48 7.60
N TYR A 202 41.28 -38.43 6.28
CA TYR A 202 40.51 -37.63 5.33
C TYR A 202 39.24 -38.34 4.85
N ARG A 203 39.14 -39.63 5.11
CA ARG A 203 38.01 -40.43 4.66
C ARG A 203 36.78 -40.17 5.54
N TYR A 204 35.62 -40.20 4.94
CA TYR A 204 34.35 -40.22 5.64
C TYR A 204 34.06 -41.64 6.13
N PRO A 205 33.32 -41.82 7.26
CA PRO A 205 33.03 -43.15 7.84
C PRO A 205 32.39 -44.13 6.88
N PHE A 206 31.64 -43.68 5.87
CA PHE A 206 31.01 -44.56 4.90
C PHE A 206 32.00 -45.14 3.85
N LEU A 207 33.21 -44.64 3.83
CA LEU A 207 34.29 -45.15 2.96
C LEU A 207 35.15 -46.22 3.67
N GLU A 208 34.92 -46.45 4.96
CA GLU A 208 35.59 -47.51 5.68
C GLU A 208 34.86 -48.82 5.37
N GLU A 209 35.58 -49.81 4.80
CA GLU A 209 35.03 -51.15 4.63
C GLU A 209 34.83 -51.77 6.03
N ASN A 210 33.62 -52.32 6.27
CA ASN A 210 33.26 -53.09 7.48
C ASN A 210 34.01 -54.43 7.48
#